data_6398a4ab500524f4f3688003b784b154
#
_entry.id   6398a4ab500524f4f3688003b784b154
#
_cell.length_a   1.000
_cell.length_b   1.000
_cell.length_c   1.000
_cell.angle_alpha   90.00
_cell.angle_beta   90.00
_cell.angle_gamma   90.00
#
_symmetry.space_group_name_H-M   'P 1'
#
loop_
_entity.id
_entity.type
_entity.pdbx_description
1 polymer ?
#
loop_
_entity_poly.entity_id
_entity_poly.type
_entity_poly.pdbx_seq_one_letter_code
_entity_poly.pdbx_strand_id
1 'polypeptide(L)'
;TGYESRWICGRDRFDEMVREGLVAWKQVQRDGGTHWHPFQKFYLAGREKRPSNLWTDIEGNKKATRELRDLFDGEKVFDSPKPTALLDQIIQIASDNNSIILDFFAGSGTTAEATMRLNRGDGGTRSFIVVQAAEDIAEGSAASRHGYFHISQITRERIRRAAASINSKASPEDVDLRTGQDFGFRSLHVDTTNMTDVVREP
;
A
#
# COMPACT_ATOMS: atom_id res chain seq x y z
N THR A 1 38.71 2.10 -33.07
CA THR A 1 38.86 0.83 -32.35
C THR A 1 37.47 0.30 -32.05
N GLY A 2 36.95 -0.58 -32.95
CA GLY A 2 35.65 -1.19 -32.75
C GLY A 2 35.72 -2.22 -31.64
N TYR A 3 35.02 -1.99 -30.55
CA TYR A 3 34.74 -3.04 -29.58
C TYR A 3 33.77 -4.03 -30.24
N GLU A 4 34.20 -5.27 -30.45
CA GLU A 4 33.29 -6.36 -30.76
C GLU A 4 32.37 -6.57 -29.56
N SER A 5 31.15 -5.99 -29.60
CA SER A 5 30.13 -6.30 -28.62
C SER A 5 29.32 -7.50 -29.09
N ARG A 6 29.15 -8.49 -28.22
CA ARG A 6 28.25 -9.62 -28.48
C ARG A 6 26.80 -9.13 -28.54
N TRP A 7 26.10 -9.47 -29.61
CA TRP A 7 24.66 -9.27 -29.71
C TRP A 7 23.96 -10.13 -28.66
N ILE A 8 22.91 -9.59 -28.08
CA ILE A 8 22.10 -10.28 -27.05
C ILE A 8 21.38 -11.51 -27.66
N CYS A 9 21.16 -11.51 -28.98
CA CYS A 9 20.51 -12.60 -29.70
C CYS A 9 21.20 -12.85 -31.06
N GLY A 10 20.97 -14.03 -31.64
CA GLY A 10 21.41 -14.38 -33.01
C GLY A 10 20.71 -13.50 -34.05
N ARG A 11 21.28 -13.47 -35.27
CA ARG A 11 20.77 -12.64 -36.38
C ARG A 11 19.32 -12.97 -36.74
N ASP A 12 18.96 -14.24 -36.83
CA ASP A 12 17.61 -14.66 -37.19
C ASP A 12 16.56 -14.15 -36.20
N ARG A 13 16.88 -14.20 -34.89
CA ARG A 13 16.01 -13.68 -33.85
C ARG A 13 15.92 -12.15 -33.90
N PHE A 14 17.01 -11.46 -34.25
CA PHE A 14 16.99 -10.00 -34.43
C PHE A 14 16.09 -9.62 -35.61
N ASP A 15 16.21 -10.29 -36.72
CA ASP A 15 15.41 -10.03 -37.94
C ASP A 15 13.92 -10.31 -37.69
N GLU A 16 13.61 -11.32 -36.86
CA GLU A 16 12.25 -11.60 -36.40
C GLU A 16 11.73 -10.47 -35.53
N MET A 17 12.49 -10.01 -34.53
CA MET A 17 12.12 -8.86 -33.67
C MET A 17 11.91 -7.56 -34.44
N VAL A 18 12.68 -7.32 -35.50
CA VAL A 18 12.47 -6.17 -36.40
C VAL A 18 11.13 -6.30 -37.12
N ARG A 19 10.83 -7.47 -37.66
CA ARG A 19 9.54 -7.76 -38.34
C ARG A 19 8.33 -7.62 -37.41
N GLU A 20 8.48 -8.03 -36.16
CA GLU A 20 7.46 -7.91 -35.11
C GLU A 20 7.34 -6.47 -34.56
N GLY A 21 8.17 -5.54 -35.02
CA GLY A 21 8.19 -4.17 -34.54
C GLY A 21 8.72 -4.02 -33.10
N LEU A 22 9.42 -5.03 -32.58
CA LEU A 22 9.99 -5.04 -31.24
C LEU A 22 11.34 -4.34 -31.11
N VAL A 23 11.84 -3.76 -32.18
CA VAL A 23 13.10 -2.98 -32.20
C VAL A 23 12.78 -1.49 -32.36
N ALA A 24 13.38 -0.68 -31.49
CA ALA A 24 13.39 0.78 -31.60
C ALA A 24 14.81 1.26 -31.84
N TRP A 25 14.99 2.08 -32.86
CA TRP A 25 16.26 2.73 -33.11
C TRP A 25 16.30 4.07 -32.37
N LYS A 26 17.36 4.29 -31.59
CA LYS A 26 17.58 5.56 -30.88
C LYS A 26 18.99 6.07 -31.15
N GLN A 27 19.11 7.39 -31.24
CA GLN A 27 20.42 8.04 -31.29
C GLN A 27 21.04 8.06 -29.89
N VAL A 28 22.28 7.62 -29.79
CA VAL A 28 23.06 7.59 -28.55
C VAL A 28 24.36 8.37 -28.80
N GLN A 29 24.68 9.27 -27.89
CA GLN A 29 25.96 9.97 -27.87
C GLN A 29 27.02 9.05 -27.30
N ARG A 30 28.03 8.69 -28.10
CA ARG A 30 29.14 7.84 -27.69
C ARG A 30 30.41 8.23 -28.43
N ASP A 31 31.55 8.20 -27.74
CA ASP A 31 32.87 8.46 -28.31
C ASP A 31 32.96 9.74 -29.12
N GLY A 32 32.27 10.82 -28.67
CA GLY A 32 32.28 12.14 -29.35
C GLY A 32 31.39 12.23 -30.59
N GLY A 33 30.61 11.20 -30.90
CA GLY A 33 29.69 11.16 -32.06
C GLY A 33 28.30 10.64 -31.69
N THR A 34 27.36 10.89 -32.61
CA THR A 34 25.98 10.39 -32.51
C THR A 34 25.84 9.16 -33.36
N HIS A 35 25.47 8.05 -32.75
CA HIS A 35 25.29 6.76 -33.41
C HIS A 35 23.87 6.21 -33.21
N TRP A 36 23.34 5.52 -34.20
CA TRP A 36 22.07 4.80 -34.09
C TRP A 36 22.28 3.46 -33.39
N HIS A 37 21.54 3.21 -32.30
CA HIS A 37 21.56 1.96 -31.56
C HIS A 37 20.19 1.29 -31.57
N PRO A 38 20.11 -0.02 -31.81
CA PRO A 38 18.88 -0.80 -31.65
C PRO A 38 18.59 -1.05 -30.17
N PHE A 39 17.37 -0.81 -29.77
CA PHE A 39 16.83 -1.13 -28.44
C PHE A 39 15.67 -2.09 -28.58
N GLN A 40 15.64 -3.14 -27.79
CA GLN A 40 14.49 -4.02 -27.71
C GLN A 40 13.35 -3.31 -26.99
N LYS A 41 12.16 -3.31 -27.59
CA LYS A 41 10.95 -2.83 -26.94
C LYS A 41 10.44 -3.89 -25.96
N PHE A 42 10.12 -3.48 -24.76
CA PHE A 42 9.44 -4.30 -23.78
C PHE A 42 8.07 -3.69 -23.50
N TYR A 43 7.02 -4.42 -23.87
CA TYR A 43 5.67 -4.02 -23.50
C TYR A 43 5.41 -4.43 -22.05
N LEU A 44 4.84 -3.51 -21.27
CA LEU A 44 4.56 -3.74 -19.84
C LEU A 44 3.30 -4.57 -19.62
N ALA A 45 2.39 -4.57 -20.58
CA ALA A 45 1.15 -5.34 -20.49
C ALA A 45 1.45 -6.85 -20.30
N GLY A 46 0.87 -7.43 -19.27
CA GLY A 46 1.05 -8.85 -18.93
C GLY A 46 2.40 -9.21 -18.29
N ARG A 47 3.21 -8.23 -17.92
CA ARG A 47 4.47 -8.48 -17.21
C ARG A 47 4.36 -8.10 -15.75
N GLU A 48 4.75 -9.02 -14.89
CA GLU A 48 4.90 -8.81 -13.47
C GLU A 48 6.36 -8.57 -13.12
N LYS A 49 6.60 -7.64 -12.21
CA LYS A 49 7.92 -7.41 -11.62
C LYS A 49 7.95 -8.10 -10.27
N ARG A 50 8.88 -9.05 -10.09
CA ARG A 50 9.12 -9.62 -8.77
C ARG A 50 9.51 -8.51 -7.79
N PRO A 51 8.90 -8.47 -6.61
CA PRO A 51 9.27 -7.49 -5.58
C PRO A 51 10.73 -7.70 -5.18
N SER A 52 11.42 -6.60 -4.86
CA SER A 52 12.76 -6.65 -4.27
C SER A 52 12.66 -7.17 -2.83
N ASN A 53 13.69 -7.83 -2.37
CA ASN A 53 13.85 -8.19 -0.95
C ASN A 53 14.37 -7.03 -0.10
N LEU A 54 14.73 -5.91 -0.73
CA LEU A 54 15.16 -4.69 -0.06
C LEU A 54 14.30 -3.52 -0.57
N TRP A 55 13.63 -2.83 0.36
CA TRP A 55 12.74 -1.70 0.10
C TRP A 55 13.34 -0.41 0.63
N THR A 56 14.10 0.27 -0.21
CA THR A 56 14.81 1.52 0.13
C THR A 56 14.06 2.78 -0.29
N ASP A 57 13.02 2.61 -1.09
CA ASP A 57 12.19 3.66 -1.67
C ASP A 57 10.93 3.98 -0.84
N ILE A 58 10.69 3.23 0.24
CA ILE A 58 9.60 3.50 1.17
C ILE A 58 10.05 4.52 2.21
N GLU A 59 9.33 5.64 2.27
CA GLU A 59 9.58 6.66 3.28
C GLU A 59 9.29 6.14 4.70
N GLY A 60 10.18 6.49 5.63
CA GLY A 60 10.16 5.96 6.99
C GLY A 60 9.13 6.63 7.93
N ASN A 61 9.29 6.37 9.23
CA ASN A 61 8.35 6.77 10.27
C ASN A 61 8.05 8.29 10.36
N LYS A 62 8.97 9.15 9.90
CA LYS A 62 8.72 10.61 9.83
C LYS A 62 7.58 10.95 8.88
N LYS A 63 7.48 10.24 7.76
CA LYS A 63 6.38 10.38 6.81
C LYS A 63 5.07 9.89 7.44
N ALA A 64 5.10 8.72 8.07
CA ALA A 64 3.93 8.15 8.75
C ALA A 64 3.34 9.09 9.81
N THR A 65 4.21 9.72 10.60
CA THR A 65 3.77 10.73 11.60
C THR A 65 3.11 11.92 10.92
N ARG A 66 3.62 12.38 9.78
CA ARG A 66 3.04 13.49 9.02
C ARG A 66 1.69 13.09 8.43
N GLU A 67 1.61 11.93 7.78
CA GLU A 67 0.35 11.39 7.22
C GLU A 67 -0.76 11.31 8.27
N LEU A 68 -0.42 10.81 9.48
CA LEU A 68 -1.39 10.73 10.55
C LEU A 68 -1.80 12.11 11.06
N ARG A 69 -0.86 13.04 11.23
CA ARG A 69 -1.16 14.42 11.63
C ARG A 69 -2.06 15.13 10.61
N ASP A 70 -1.81 14.94 9.32
CA ASP A 70 -2.63 15.53 8.26
C ASP A 70 -4.09 15.03 8.32
N LEU A 71 -4.30 13.77 8.73
CA LEU A 71 -5.64 13.23 8.98
C LEU A 71 -6.28 13.77 10.26
N PHE A 72 -5.49 14.22 11.24
CA PHE A 72 -5.95 14.69 12.55
C PHE A 72 -5.72 16.18 12.73
N ASP A 73 -5.95 16.96 11.67
CA ASP A 73 -5.94 18.44 11.69
C ASP A 73 -4.61 19.04 12.20
N GLY A 74 -3.49 18.33 11.96
CA GLY A 74 -2.15 18.72 12.40
C GLY A 74 -1.73 18.16 13.75
N GLU A 75 -2.62 17.47 14.46
CA GLU A 75 -2.37 17.00 15.82
C GLU A 75 -1.61 15.65 15.85
N LYS A 76 -0.69 15.52 16.81
CA LYS A 76 0.06 14.29 17.04
C LYS A 76 -0.66 13.39 18.04
N VAL A 77 -1.62 12.60 17.58
CA VAL A 77 -2.44 11.74 18.45
C VAL A 77 -1.84 10.34 18.70
N PHE A 78 -0.77 9.97 17.98
CA PHE A 78 -0.11 8.67 18.14
C PHE A 78 1.39 8.79 17.86
N ASP A 79 2.23 8.09 18.66
CA ASP A 79 3.68 8.31 18.63
C ASP A 79 4.41 7.63 17.48
N SER A 80 4.04 6.42 17.13
CA SER A 80 4.80 5.59 16.20
C SER A 80 3.94 4.91 15.13
N PRO A 81 3.20 5.69 14.32
CA PRO A 81 2.43 5.13 13.23
C PRO A 81 3.36 4.47 12.20
N LYS A 82 2.88 3.43 11.53
CA LYS A 82 3.59 2.83 10.39
C LYS A 82 3.27 3.61 9.11
N PRO A 83 4.22 3.70 8.15
CA PRO A 83 3.95 4.34 6.87
C PRO A 83 2.85 3.60 6.10
N THR A 84 1.89 4.33 5.55
CA THR A 84 0.81 3.71 4.77
C THR A 84 1.37 3.00 3.53
N ALA A 85 2.37 3.59 2.86
CA ALA A 85 3.04 3.00 1.71
C ALA A 85 3.71 1.64 2.00
N LEU A 86 4.18 1.41 3.24
CA LEU A 86 4.72 0.11 3.64
C LEU A 86 3.62 -0.95 3.66
N LEU A 87 2.47 -0.62 4.24
CA LEU A 87 1.33 -1.54 4.30
C LEU A 87 0.73 -1.75 2.91
N ASP A 88 0.64 -0.72 2.08
CA ASP A 88 0.22 -0.84 0.68
C ASP A 88 1.06 -1.90 -0.03
N GLN A 89 2.39 -1.81 0.07
CA GLN A 89 3.30 -2.76 -0.59
C GLN A 89 3.19 -4.18 -0.03
N ILE A 90 3.08 -4.33 1.30
CA ILE A 90 2.91 -5.65 1.93
C ILE A 90 1.61 -6.30 1.43
N ILE A 91 0.50 -5.57 1.46
CA ILE A 91 -0.81 -6.08 1.06
C ILE A 91 -0.82 -6.44 -0.44
N GLN A 92 -0.23 -5.61 -1.30
CA GLN A 92 -0.12 -5.89 -2.74
C GLN A 92 0.66 -7.16 -3.05
N ILE A 93 1.71 -7.47 -2.27
CA ILE A 93 2.55 -8.65 -2.48
C ILE A 93 1.91 -9.91 -1.91
N ALA A 94 1.23 -9.79 -0.77
CA ALA A 94 0.82 -10.92 0.05
C ALA A 94 -0.67 -11.29 -0.07
N SER A 95 -1.46 -10.53 -0.85
CA SER A 95 -2.90 -10.75 -0.94
C SER A 95 -3.46 -10.51 -2.34
N ASP A 96 -4.56 -11.19 -2.63
CA ASP A 96 -5.40 -10.93 -3.81
C ASP A 96 -6.37 -9.78 -3.53
N ASN A 97 -7.06 -9.30 -4.59
CA ASN A 97 -7.99 -8.14 -4.51
C ASN A 97 -9.27 -8.40 -3.71
N ASN A 98 -9.55 -9.63 -3.29
CA ASN A 98 -10.73 -10.02 -2.48
C ASN A 98 -10.35 -10.67 -1.14
N SER A 99 -9.09 -10.57 -0.73
CA SER A 99 -8.57 -11.17 0.51
C SER A 99 -9.11 -10.47 1.76
N ILE A 100 -9.08 -11.19 2.88
CA ILE A 100 -9.30 -10.63 4.22
C ILE A 100 -7.93 -10.32 4.84
N ILE A 101 -7.72 -9.08 5.20
CA ILE A 101 -6.47 -8.59 5.82
C ILE A 101 -6.68 -8.54 7.33
N LEU A 102 -5.88 -9.31 8.06
CA LEU A 102 -5.97 -9.39 9.52
C LEU A 102 -4.75 -8.77 10.17
N ASP A 103 -4.98 -7.86 11.13
CA ASP A 103 -3.95 -7.19 11.93
C ASP A 103 -4.33 -7.25 13.41
N PHE A 104 -3.57 -8.01 14.20
CA PHE A 104 -3.80 -8.18 15.64
C PHE A 104 -3.28 -7.02 16.49
N PHE A 105 -2.52 -6.11 15.93
CA PHE A 105 -1.91 -4.97 16.61
C PHE A 105 -2.17 -3.69 15.84
N ALA A 106 -3.44 -3.35 15.68
CA ALA A 106 -3.92 -2.26 14.81
C ALA A 106 -3.22 -0.91 15.06
N GLY A 107 -2.79 -0.64 16.29
CA GLY A 107 -2.17 0.62 16.67
C GLY A 107 -3.03 1.80 16.24
N SER A 108 -2.48 2.66 15.39
CA SER A 108 -3.23 3.78 14.84
C SER A 108 -4.18 3.42 13.68
N GLY A 109 -4.25 2.16 13.22
CA GLY A 109 -5.15 1.73 12.15
C GLY A 109 -4.61 1.87 10.73
N THR A 110 -3.29 1.85 10.54
CA THR A 110 -2.64 2.02 9.24
C THR A 110 -3.05 0.94 8.24
N THR A 111 -3.16 -0.31 8.69
CA THR A 111 -3.53 -1.46 7.85
C THR A 111 -4.93 -1.29 7.24
N ALA A 112 -5.89 -0.81 8.00
CA ALA A 112 -7.23 -0.54 7.49
C ALA A 112 -7.25 0.57 6.44
N GLU A 113 -6.52 1.67 6.68
CA GLU A 113 -6.38 2.75 5.68
C GLU A 113 -5.73 2.25 4.40
N ALA A 114 -4.63 1.49 4.50
CA ALA A 114 -3.93 0.91 3.33
C ALA A 114 -4.87 0.00 2.53
N THR A 115 -5.65 -0.85 3.19
CA THR A 115 -6.63 -1.73 2.53
C THR A 115 -7.67 -0.94 1.75
N MET A 116 -8.24 0.11 2.35
CA MET A 116 -9.21 0.99 1.68
C MET A 116 -8.60 1.72 0.48
N ARG A 117 -7.38 2.22 0.62
CA ARG A 117 -6.65 2.90 -0.47
C ARG A 117 -6.40 1.98 -1.66
N LEU A 118 -5.95 0.74 -1.39
CA LEU A 118 -5.71 -0.25 -2.43
C LEU A 118 -6.99 -0.61 -3.18
N ASN A 119 -8.08 -0.90 -2.45
CA ASN A 119 -9.38 -1.16 -3.07
C ASN A 119 -9.80 -0.01 -3.98
N ARG A 120 -9.57 1.23 -3.52
CA ARG A 120 -9.87 2.43 -4.31
C ARG A 120 -9.03 2.51 -5.58
N GLY A 121 -7.75 2.11 -5.50
CA GLY A 121 -6.80 2.21 -6.62
C GLY A 121 -6.94 1.11 -7.67
N ASP A 122 -7.29 -0.11 -7.25
CA ASP A 122 -7.32 -1.29 -8.13
C ASP A 122 -8.72 -1.89 -8.33
N GLY A 123 -9.76 -1.28 -7.72
CA GLY A 123 -11.12 -1.80 -7.78
C GLY A 123 -11.34 -3.09 -6.97
N GLY A 124 -10.41 -3.42 -6.06
CA GLY A 124 -10.49 -4.58 -5.21
C GLY A 124 -11.61 -4.51 -4.18
N THR A 125 -11.92 -5.66 -3.59
CA THR A 125 -12.96 -5.85 -2.55
C THR A 125 -12.36 -6.44 -1.27
N ARG A 126 -11.07 -6.17 -0.99
CA ARG A 126 -10.42 -6.63 0.24
C ARG A 126 -11.20 -6.14 1.45
N SER A 127 -11.33 -7.00 2.44
CA SER A 127 -11.87 -6.65 3.76
C SER A 127 -10.75 -6.61 4.79
N PHE A 128 -10.94 -5.89 5.89
CA PHE A 128 -9.98 -5.87 6.98
C PHE A 128 -10.63 -6.26 8.31
N ILE A 129 -9.84 -6.92 9.15
CA ILE A 129 -10.13 -7.17 10.56
C ILE A 129 -8.93 -6.64 11.33
N VAL A 130 -9.14 -5.61 12.14
CA VAL A 130 -8.08 -5.02 12.95
C VAL A 130 -8.43 -5.13 14.42
N VAL A 131 -7.50 -5.65 15.22
CA VAL A 131 -7.68 -5.88 16.65
C VAL A 131 -6.73 -4.98 17.42
N GLN A 132 -7.23 -4.30 18.45
CA GLN A 132 -6.44 -3.45 19.32
C GLN A 132 -6.80 -3.77 20.77
N ALA A 133 -5.79 -4.04 21.57
CA ALA A 133 -5.95 -4.16 23.02
C ALA A 133 -6.48 -2.85 23.62
N ALA A 134 -7.18 -2.93 24.73
CA ALA A 134 -7.69 -1.77 25.44
C ALA A 134 -6.55 -1.08 26.22
N GLU A 135 -5.58 -0.52 25.48
CA GLU A 135 -4.48 0.24 26.05
C GLU A 135 -4.91 1.68 26.31
N ASP A 136 -4.68 2.12 27.53
CA ASP A 136 -4.97 3.49 27.95
C ASP A 136 -3.97 4.48 27.36
N ILE A 137 -4.46 5.67 27.04
CA ILE A 137 -3.66 6.79 26.60
C ILE A 137 -3.24 7.61 27.83
N ALA A 138 -1.95 7.95 27.89
CA ALA A 138 -1.40 8.73 29.00
C ALA A 138 -2.15 10.05 29.18
N GLU A 139 -2.52 10.35 30.42
CA GLU A 139 -3.12 11.64 30.79
C GLU A 139 -2.19 12.81 30.42
N GLY A 140 -2.77 13.92 29.98
CA GLY A 140 -2.02 15.11 29.56
C GLY A 140 -1.32 14.98 28.21
N SER A 141 -1.38 13.82 27.52
CA SER A 141 -0.90 13.68 26.15
C SER A 141 -1.75 14.50 25.17
N ALA A 142 -1.24 14.71 23.95
CA ALA A 142 -2.02 15.36 22.90
C ALA A 142 -3.31 14.61 22.62
N ALA A 143 -3.25 13.29 22.51
CA ALA A 143 -4.42 12.45 22.29
C ALA A 143 -5.47 12.55 23.40
N SER A 144 -5.03 12.56 24.67
CA SER A 144 -5.93 12.73 25.83
C SER A 144 -6.63 14.10 25.81
N ARG A 145 -5.92 15.18 25.45
CA ARG A 145 -6.52 16.52 25.30
C ARG A 145 -7.57 16.58 24.19
N HIS A 146 -7.48 15.71 23.18
CA HIS A 146 -8.47 15.55 22.11
C HIS A 146 -9.60 14.56 22.46
N GLY A 147 -9.67 14.09 23.70
CA GLY A 147 -10.75 13.22 24.18
C GLY A 147 -10.58 11.73 23.84
N TYR A 148 -9.37 11.32 23.48
CA TYR A 148 -9.05 9.90 23.31
C TYR A 148 -8.48 9.32 24.62
N PHE A 149 -9.10 8.28 25.12
CA PHE A 149 -8.69 7.59 26.35
C PHE A 149 -8.04 6.23 26.08
N HIS A 150 -8.33 5.61 24.92
CA HIS A 150 -7.78 4.33 24.52
C HIS A 150 -7.27 4.39 23.08
N ILE A 151 -6.22 3.64 22.77
CA ILE A 151 -5.64 3.56 21.43
C ILE A 151 -6.69 3.15 20.39
N SER A 152 -7.60 2.23 20.73
CA SER A 152 -8.68 1.79 19.85
C SER A 152 -9.62 2.91 19.38
N GLN A 153 -9.71 4.01 20.13
CA GLN A 153 -10.49 5.19 19.71
C GLN A 153 -9.78 5.94 18.59
N ILE A 154 -8.44 6.06 18.67
CA ILE A 154 -7.62 6.64 17.59
C ILE A 154 -7.72 5.77 16.35
N THR A 155 -7.63 4.42 16.48
CA THR A 155 -7.79 3.47 15.39
C THR A 155 -9.09 3.71 14.63
N ARG A 156 -10.22 3.75 15.35
CA ARG A 156 -11.56 3.96 14.77
C ARG A 156 -11.68 5.31 14.07
N GLU A 157 -11.15 6.36 14.69
CA GLU A 157 -11.22 7.70 14.13
C GLU A 157 -10.34 7.82 12.88
N ARG A 158 -9.15 7.21 12.86
CA ARG A 158 -8.34 7.16 11.64
C ARG A 158 -9.08 6.49 10.49
N ILE A 159 -9.73 5.35 10.74
CA ILE A 159 -10.49 4.64 9.70
C ILE A 159 -11.59 5.54 9.14
N ARG A 160 -12.35 6.25 9.98
CA ARG A 160 -13.40 7.19 9.53
C ARG A 160 -12.83 8.34 8.69
N ARG A 161 -11.75 8.96 9.16
CA ARG A 161 -11.12 10.10 8.47
C ARG A 161 -10.46 9.66 7.17
N ALA A 162 -9.81 8.50 7.15
CA ALA A 162 -9.25 7.93 5.93
C ALA A 162 -10.34 7.63 4.89
N ALA A 163 -11.43 6.99 5.29
CA ALA A 163 -12.57 6.74 4.41
C ALA A 163 -13.14 8.03 3.82
N ALA A 164 -13.33 9.07 4.64
CA ALA A 164 -13.80 10.37 4.19
C ALA A 164 -12.81 11.04 3.21
N SER A 165 -11.50 10.99 3.51
CA SER A 165 -10.45 11.54 2.65
C SER A 165 -10.36 10.81 1.30
N ILE A 166 -10.48 9.48 1.29
CA ILE A 166 -10.47 8.67 0.06
C ILE A 166 -11.68 9.03 -0.81
N ASN A 167 -12.85 9.19 -0.20
CA ASN A 167 -14.07 9.56 -0.92
C ASN A 167 -14.00 10.99 -1.49
N SER A 168 -13.43 11.95 -0.76
CA SER A 168 -13.35 13.34 -1.20
C SER A 168 -12.37 13.58 -2.33
N LYS A 169 -11.30 12.79 -2.42
CA LYS A 169 -10.26 12.89 -3.47
C LYS A 169 -10.64 12.20 -4.78
N ALA A 170 -11.81 11.59 -4.83
CA ALA A 170 -12.28 10.91 -6.01
C ALA A 170 -12.57 11.93 -7.14
N SER A 171 -11.94 11.77 -8.32
CA SER A 171 -12.23 12.60 -9.49
C SER A 171 -13.57 12.21 -10.15
N PRO A 172 -14.22 13.13 -10.93
CA PRO A 172 -15.41 12.77 -11.71
C PRO A 172 -15.20 11.61 -12.69
N GLU A 173 -13.97 11.42 -13.15
CA GLU A 173 -13.58 10.37 -14.11
C GLU A 173 -13.52 8.97 -13.47
N ASP A 174 -13.41 8.90 -12.14
CA ASP A 174 -13.39 7.64 -11.38
C ASP A 174 -14.80 7.10 -11.05
N VAL A 175 -15.84 7.58 -11.71
CA VAL A 175 -17.25 7.24 -11.40
C VAL A 175 -17.50 5.73 -11.50
N ASP A 176 -16.90 5.04 -12.46
CA ASP A 176 -17.10 3.60 -12.66
C ASP A 176 -16.50 2.75 -11.53
N LEU A 177 -15.42 3.22 -10.87
CA LEU A 177 -14.80 2.54 -9.72
C LEU A 177 -15.49 2.86 -8.39
N ARG A 178 -16.43 3.82 -8.37
CA ARG A 178 -17.13 4.28 -7.15
C ARG A 178 -18.40 3.52 -6.83
N THR A 179 -19.05 2.94 -7.84
CA THR A 179 -20.30 2.24 -7.66
C THR A 179 -20.05 0.91 -6.93
N GLY A 180 -20.25 0.90 -5.61
CA GLY A 180 -20.26 -0.30 -4.80
C GLY A 180 -19.14 -0.46 -3.78
N GLN A 181 -18.15 0.46 -3.69
CA GLN A 181 -17.14 0.37 -2.64
C GLN A 181 -17.70 0.87 -1.31
N ASP A 182 -17.84 -0.05 -0.36
CA ASP A 182 -18.21 0.24 1.03
C ASP A 182 -16.92 0.49 1.86
N PHE A 183 -16.75 1.71 2.37
CA PHE A 183 -15.69 2.07 3.32
C PHE A 183 -16.18 2.06 4.78
N GLY A 184 -17.37 1.53 5.01
CA GLY A 184 -17.90 1.33 6.35
C GLY A 184 -17.15 0.23 7.10
N PHE A 185 -17.26 0.26 8.42
CA PHE A 185 -16.74 -0.80 9.29
C PHE A 185 -17.62 -0.97 10.52
N ARG A 186 -17.54 -2.14 11.12
CA ARG A 186 -18.17 -2.42 12.42
C ARG A 186 -17.11 -2.40 13.51
N SER A 187 -17.40 -1.68 14.61
CA SER A 187 -16.59 -1.73 15.81
C SER A 187 -17.24 -2.70 16.79
N LEU A 188 -16.48 -3.70 17.21
CA LEU A 188 -16.91 -4.73 18.13
C LEU A 188 -16.06 -4.65 19.40
N HIS A 189 -16.61 -5.08 20.50
CA HIS A 189 -15.90 -5.27 21.76
C HIS A 189 -15.83 -6.77 22.04
N VAL A 190 -14.63 -7.27 22.38
CA VAL A 190 -14.47 -8.66 22.82
C VAL A 190 -14.85 -8.70 24.28
N ASP A 191 -15.88 -9.43 24.59
CA ASP A 191 -16.36 -9.65 25.96
C ASP A 191 -15.92 -11.03 26.45
N THR A 192 -16.12 -11.28 27.74
CA THR A 192 -15.90 -12.60 28.35
C THR A 192 -16.87 -13.64 27.78
N THR A 193 -16.37 -14.82 27.55
CA THR A 193 -17.21 -15.93 27.09
C THR A 193 -18.20 -16.38 28.18
N ASN A 194 -19.42 -16.71 27.77
CA ASN A 194 -20.40 -17.41 28.65
C ASN A 194 -20.10 -18.93 28.78
N MET A 195 -19.01 -19.41 28.16
CA MET A 195 -18.60 -20.80 28.30
C MET A 195 -17.93 -20.99 29.67
N THR A 196 -18.38 -21.98 30.41
CA THR A 196 -17.69 -22.42 31.61
C THR A 196 -16.30 -22.91 31.23
N ASP A 197 -15.27 -22.44 31.95
CA ASP A 197 -13.90 -22.91 31.72
C ASP A 197 -13.87 -24.44 31.90
N VAL A 198 -13.74 -25.17 30.80
CA VAL A 198 -13.45 -26.60 30.83
C VAL A 198 -11.96 -26.73 31.13
N VAL A 199 -11.63 -26.75 32.41
CA VAL A 199 -10.29 -27.13 32.87
C VAL A 199 -10.08 -28.57 32.44
N ARG A 200 -9.33 -28.78 31.36
CA ARG A 200 -8.78 -30.10 31.05
C ARG A 200 -7.59 -30.29 32.00
N GLU A 201 -7.80 -31.03 33.05
CA GLU A 201 -6.69 -31.57 33.83
C GLU A 201 -5.82 -32.45 32.91
N PRO A 202 -4.49 -32.43 33.06
CA PRO A 202 -3.55 -33.14 32.20
C PRO A 202 -3.64 -34.65 32.33
#